data_13499632179c2e03c76834eff8f46076
#
_entry.id   13499632179c2e03c76834eff8f46076
#
_cell.length_a   1.000
_cell.length_b   1.000
_cell.length_c   1.000
_cell.angle_alpha   90.00
_cell.angle_beta   90.00
_cell.angle_gamma   90.00
#
_symmetry.space_group_name_H-M   'P 1'
#
loop_
_entity.id
_entity.type
_entity.pdbx_description
1 polymer ?
#
loop_
_entity_poly.entity_id
_entity_poly.type
_entity_poly.pdbx_seq_one_letter_code
_entity_poly.pdbx_strand_id
1 'polypeptide(L)'
;MTVAVANMPTVRKVRRESTEVSSCLKYMIFGFNVLFWLMGLSILTVGVWAWSEKDIFNNLGKVANVALDPAFILICVGTVTFVIGFTGCVGALRENTCLLATYAIFLSVLLLFEVTAATLVFVFKDWIKSQATIGFQTFIIHYREDPDQQNLIDWIQEDWLQCCGIEGPKDWDRNNYFNCSSKVVGSREACGVPFSCCKRKPNEIIKNKQCGYDVRKPGFPGEENQIFQRGCLRAGEEWIEINLVPVAAVKVGIIILQILGICFAQNLRADIFAQKAKWH
;
A
#
# COMPACT_ATOMS: atom_id res chain seq x y z
N MET A 1 62.24 35.24 -33.55
CA MET A 1 61.48 34.68 -32.41
C MET A 1 60.13 34.26 -32.93
N THR A 2 60.01 32.98 -33.22
CA THR A 2 58.78 32.37 -33.78
C THR A 2 58.07 31.64 -32.64
N VAL A 3 56.90 32.14 -32.24
CA VAL A 3 56.07 31.52 -31.20
C VAL A 3 55.22 30.44 -31.88
N ALA A 4 55.46 29.20 -31.50
CA ALA A 4 54.69 28.03 -31.94
C ALA A 4 53.35 27.98 -31.21
N VAL A 5 52.26 28.06 -31.99
CA VAL A 5 50.89 27.85 -31.48
C VAL A 5 50.68 26.33 -31.35
N ALA A 6 50.60 25.87 -30.13
CA ALA A 6 50.30 24.45 -29.83
C ALA A 6 48.85 24.12 -30.20
N ASN A 7 48.69 23.16 -31.11
CA ASN A 7 47.41 22.55 -31.50
C ASN A 7 46.74 21.88 -30.28
N MET A 8 45.55 22.27 -29.93
CA MET A 8 44.65 21.56 -29.02
C MET A 8 43.61 20.74 -29.79
N PRO A 9 43.85 19.43 -30.06
CA PRO A 9 42.86 18.60 -30.74
C PRO A 9 41.88 17.85 -29.78
N THR A 10 42.09 17.91 -28.48
CA THR A 10 41.38 17.04 -27.53
C THR A 10 39.98 17.53 -27.08
N VAL A 11 39.75 18.83 -27.07
CA VAL A 11 38.47 19.40 -26.61
C VAL A 11 37.32 19.13 -27.59
N ARG A 12 37.63 19.01 -28.89
CA ARG A 12 36.58 18.82 -29.92
C ARG A 12 36.07 17.38 -29.98
N LYS A 13 36.87 16.37 -29.58
CA LYS A 13 36.50 14.95 -29.59
C LYS A 13 35.61 14.58 -28.41
N VAL A 14 35.89 15.10 -27.21
CA VAL A 14 35.09 14.89 -26.01
C VAL A 14 33.70 15.53 -26.15
N ARG A 15 33.60 16.70 -26.83
CA ARG A 15 32.30 17.36 -27.07
C ARG A 15 31.45 16.65 -28.12
N ARG A 16 32.04 15.79 -28.97
CA ARG A 16 31.34 15.05 -30.01
C ARG A 16 30.69 13.75 -29.47
N GLU A 17 31.31 13.10 -28.49
CA GLU A 17 30.75 11.90 -27.83
C GLU A 17 29.58 12.20 -26.88
N SER A 18 29.53 13.39 -26.30
CA SER A 18 28.47 13.77 -25.34
C SER A 18 27.15 14.24 -25.99
N THR A 19 26.99 14.13 -27.28
CA THR A 19 25.85 14.67 -28.04
C THR A 19 25.00 13.64 -28.77
N GLU A 20 25.30 12.37 -28.61
CA GLU A 20 24.40 11.29 -29.02
C GLU A 20 23.50 10.89 -27.84
N VAL A 21 22.19 10.69 -28.15
CA VAL A 21 21.25 10.18 -27.15
C VAL A 21 21.76 8.84 -26.64
N SER A 22 21.98 8.72 -25.36
CA SER A 22 22.47 7.49 -24.75
C SER A 22 21.46 6.35 -24.93
N SER A 23 21.74 5.45 -25.87
CA SER A 23 20.88 4.28 -26.11
C SER A 23 20.72 3.42 -24.86
N CYS A 24 21.80 3.28 -24.06
CA CYS A 24 21.76 2.54 -22.79
C CYS A 24 20.73 3.16 -21.82
N LEU A 25 20.78 4.48 -21.65
CA LEU A 25 19.85 5.21 -20.75
C LEU A 25 18.40 5.08 -21.24
N LYS A 26 18.18 5.20 -22.55
CA LYS A 26 16.88 5.08 -23.19
C LYS A 26 16.24 3.69 -22.92
N TYR A 27 16.99 2.62 -23.21
CA TYR A 27 16.47 1.25 -23.02
C TYR A 27 16.38 0.84 -21.55
N MET A 28 17.23 1.38 -20.69
CA MET A 28 17.13 1.18 -19.25
C MET A 28 15.84 1.78 -18.68
N ILE A 29 15.56 3.06 -18.98
CA ILE A 29 14.29 3.70 -18.59
C ILE A 29 13.11 2.92 -19.15
N PHE A 30 13.15 2.55 -20.42
CA PHE A 30 12.08 1.77 -21.04
C PHE A 30 11.85 0.45 -20.33
N GLY A 31 12.90 -0.37 -20.12
CA GLY A 31 12.78 -1.70 -19.53
C GLY A 31 12.19 -1.67 -18.11
N PHE A 32 12.67 -0.75 -17.26
CA PHE A 32 12.10 -0.59 -15.92
C PHE A 32 10.63 -0.14 -15.96
N ASN A 33 10.30 0.79 -16.84
CA ASN A 33 8.93 1.32 -16.89
C ASN A 33 7.92 0.33 -17.50
N VAL A 34 8.36 -0.60 -18.38
CA VAL A 34 7.51 -1.70 -18.86
C VAL A 34 7.04 -2.58 -17.70
N LEU A 35 7.93 -2.90 -16.75
CA LEU A 35 7.56 -3.70 -15.58
C LEU A 35 6.50 -2.97 -14.72
N PHE A 36 6.70 -1.68 -14.46
CA PHE A 36 5.72 -0.88 -13.72
C PHE A 36 4.40 -0.72 -14.48
N TRP A 37 4.45 -0.54 -15.79
CA TRP A 37 3.26 -0.45 -16.64
C TRP A 37 2.42 -1.73 -16.59
N LEU A 38 3.06 -2.90 -16.74
CA LEU A 38 2.37 -4.19 -16.67
C LEU A 38 1.84 -4.47 -15.25
N MET A 39 2.61 -4.14 -14.22
CA MET A 39 2.19 -4.28 -12.83
C MET A 39 1.01 -3.35 -12.52
N GLY A 40 1.05 -2.09 -12.96
CA GLY A 40 -0.05 -1.14 -12.82
C GLY A 40 -1.32 -1.62 -13.52
N LEU A 41 -1.21 -2.18 -14.73
CA LEU A 41 -2.33 -2.77 -15.45
C LEU A 41 -2.92 -3.98 -14.69
N SER A 42 -2.07 -4.84 -14.14
CA SER A 42 -2.52 -6.01 -13.36
C SER A 42 -3.25 -5.59 -12.08
N ILE A 43 -2.71 -4.63 -11.34
CA ILE A 43 -3.36 -4.11 -10.11
C ILE A 43 -4.69 -3.44 -10.46
N LEU A 44 -4.73 -2.64 -11.53
CA LEU A 44 -5.94 -1.96 -11.98
C LEU A 44 -7.03 -2.96 -12.38
N THR A 45 -6.69 -4.00 -13.15
CA THR A 45 -7.65 -5.04 -13.54
C THR A 45 -8.22 -5.79 -12.34
N VAL A 46 -7.37 -6.14 -11.37
CA VAL A 46 -7.83 -6.77 -10.11
C VAL A 46 -8.74 -5.83 -9.32
N GLY A 47 -8.37 -4.55 -9.22
CA GLY A 47 -9.18 -3.54 -8.54
C GLY A 47 -10.55 -3.34 -9.19
N VAL A 48 -10.61 -3.23 -10.52
CA VAL A 48 -11.86 -3.11 -11.27
C VAL A 48 -12.71 -4.37 -11.15
N TRP A 49 -12.09 -5.55 -11.24
CA TRP A 49 -12.80 -6.80 -11.04
C TRP A 49 -13.39 -6.91 -9.64
N ALA A 50 -12.60 -6.65 -8.61
CA ALA A 50 -13.08 -6.66 -7.22
C ALA A 50 -14.19 -5.63 -6.98
N TRP A 51 -14.12 -4.47 -7.65
CA TRP A 51 -15.18 -3.46 -7.60
C TRP A 51 -16.46 -3.92 -8.29
N SER A 52 -16.35 -4.64 -9.42
CA SER A 52 -17.51 -5.13 -10.18
C SER A 52 -18.28 -6.25 -9.48
N GLU A 53 -17.60 -7.06 -8.66
CA GLU A 53 -18.23 -8.13 -7.85
C GLU A 53 -19.03 -7.58 -6.66
N LYS A 54 -18.87 -6.29 -6.32
CA LYS A 54 -19.64 -5.67 -5.25
C LYS A 54 -21.02 -5.27 -5.76
N ASP A 55 -22.05 -5.65 -5.01
CA ASP A 55 -23.43 -5.22 -5.27
C ASP A 55 -23.57 -3.70 -5.13
N ILE A 56 -23.42 -2.99 -6.24
CA ILE A 56 -23.42 -1.52 -6.33
C ILE A 56 -24.68 -0.91 -5.70
N PHE A 57 -25.81 -1.62 -5.77
CA PHE A 57 -27.11 -1.12 -5.26
C PHE A 57 -27.24 -1.10 -3.74
N ASN A 58 -26.51 -1.97 -3.02
CA ASN A 58 -26.50 -1.98 -1.55
C ASN A 58 -25.57 -0.92 -0.92
N ASN A 59 -24.65 -0.35 -1.70
CA ASN A 59 -23.61 0.54 -1.20
C ASN A 59 -23.81 2.02 -1.46
N LEU A 60 -24.86 2.43 -2.20
CA LEU A 60 -25.16 3.85 -2.47
C LEU A 60 -25.42 4.69 -1.21
N GLY A 61 -25.81 4.06 -0.10
CA GLY A 61 -25.96 4.73 1.22
C GLY A 61 -24.65 4.89 2.01
N LYS A 62 -23.56 4.23 1.60
CA LYS A 62 -22.29 4.18 2.34
C LYS A 62 -21.15 4.99 1.70
N VAL A 63 -21.48 6.02 0.91
CA VAL A 63 -20.50 6.85 0.15
C VAL A 63 -19.39 7.45 1.04
N ALA A 64 -19.61 7.58 2.33
CA ALA A 64 -18.62 8.13 3.28
C ALA A 64 -17.36 7.25 3.44
N ASN A 65 -17.42 5.96 3.10
CA ASN A 65 -16.31 5.01 3.33
C ASN A 65 -15.62 4.52 2.05
N VAL A 66 -15.97 5.06 0.87
CA VAL A 66 -15.37 4.64 -0.42
C VAL A 66 -13.85 4.80 -0.44
N ALA A 67 -13.32 5.81 0.21
CA ALA A 67 -11.88 6.06 0.26
C ALA A 67 -11.08 4.98 1.02
N LEU A 68 -11.74 4.22 1.91
CA LEU A 68 -11.14 3.12 2.67
C LEU A 68 -11.42 1.75 2.05
N ASP A 69 -12.17 1.71 0.95
CA ASP A 69 -12.49 0.49 0.23
C ASP A 69 -11.24 -0.09 -0.45
N PRO A 70 -10.83 -1.34 -0.16
CA PRO A 70 -9.64 -1.94 -0.74
C PRO A 70 -9.65 -1.98 -2.28
N ALA A 71 -10.82 -2.22 -2.91
CA ALA A 71 -10.94 -2.24 -4.36
C ALA A 71 -10.72 -0.85 -4.96
N PHE A 72 -11.26 0.21 -4.33
CA PHE A 72 -11.03 1.58 -4.74
C PHE A 72 -9.56 1.99 -4.61
N ILE A 73 -8.90 1.60 -3.53
CA ILE A 73 -7.47 1.83 -3.33
C ILE A 73 -6.66 1.14 -4.42
N LEU A 74 -6.97 -0.12 -4.77
CA LEU A 74 -6.31 -0.85 -5.86
C LEU A 74 -6.50 -0.14 -7.21
N ILE A 75 -7.69 0.35 -7.51
CA ILE A 75 -7.96 1.13 -8.75
C ILE A 75 -7.10 2.39 -8.79
N CYS A 76 -7.04 3.15 -7.70
CA CYS A 76 -6.23 4.37 -7.63
C CYS A 76 -4.74 4.08 -7.79
N VAL A 77 -4.21 3.14 -7.03
CA VAL A 77 -2.79 2.74 -7.09
C VAL A 77 -2.43 2.17 -8.45
N GLY A 78 -3.26 1.28 -8.99
CA GLY A 78 -3.07 0.68 -10.31
C GLY A 78 -3.07 1.73 -11.41
N THR A 79 -4.01 2.69 -11.37
CA THR A 79 -4.09 3.79 -12.35
C THR A 79 -2.84 4.67 -12.31
N VAL A 80 -2.42 5.11 -11.14
CA VAL A 80 -1.22 5.95 -10.97
C VAL A 80 0.02 5.22 -11.47
N THR A 81 0.22 3.96 -11.07
CA THR A 81 1.37 3.15 -11.50
C THR A 81 1.36 2.92 -13.01
N PHE A 82 0.19 2.61 -13.60
CA PHE A 82 0.01 2.45 -15.04
C PHE A 82 0.39 3.73 -15.80
N VAL A 83 -0.12 4.90 -15.39
CA VAL A 83 0.14 6.18 -16.07
C VAL A 83 1.62 6.53 -16.00
N ILE A 84 2.27 6.35 -14.85
CA ILE A 84 3.70 6.61 -14.68
C ILE A 84 4.52 5.67 -15.57
N GLY A 85 4.28 4.37 -15.52
CA GLY A 85 4.96 3.40 -16.37
C GLY A 85 4.76 3.68 -17.86
N PHE A 86 3.53 4.01 -18.28
CA PHE A 86 3.21 4.36 -19.67
C PHE A 86 3.96 5.62 -20.13
N THR A 87 3.93 6.69 -19.35
CA THR A 87 4.62 7.94 -19.70
C THR A 87 6.14 7.76 -19.78
N GLY A 88 6.72 6.95 -18.88
CA GLY A 88 8.14 6.59 -18.92
C GLY A 88 8.51 5.77 -20.16
N CYS A 89 7.73 4.73 -20.49
CA CYS A 89 7.95 3.89 -21.68
C CYS A 89 7.87 4.69 -22.97
N VAL A 90 6.77 5.38 -23.19
CA VAL A 90 6.53 6.14 -24.45
C VAL A 90 7.46 7.34 -24.54
N GLY A 91 7.71 8.01 -23.40
CA GLY A 91 8.65 9.14 -23.32
C GLY A 91 10.07 8.75 -23.75
N ALA A 92 10.56 7.61 -23.26
CA ALA A 92 11.89 7.12 -23.60
C ALA A 92 11.97 6.62 -25.06
N LEU A 93 11.02 5.78 -25.51
CA LEU A 93 11.07 5.23 -26.86
C LEU A 93 10.90 6.28 -27.96
N ARG A 94 9.94 7.19 -27.78
CA ARG A 94 9.65 8.25 -28.76
C ARG A 94 10.51 9.48 -28.61
N GLU A 95 11.44 9.48 -27.67
CA GLU A 95 12.30 10.64 -27.36
C GLU A 95 11.48 11.93 -27.18
N ASN A 96 10.31 11.78 -26.54
CA ASN A 96 9.40 12.87 -26.31
C ASN A 96 9.74 13.61 -25.02
N THR A 97 10.30 14.81 -25.16
CA THR A 97 10.74 15.65 -24.03
C THR A 97 9.61 16.08 -23.09
N CYS A 98 8.37 16.19 -23.61
CA CYS A 98 7.20 16.53 -22.81
C CYS A 98 6.81 15.35 -21.92
N LEU A 99 6.71 14.13 -22.47
CA LEU A 99 6.37 12.92 -21.70
C LEU A 99 7.44 12.60 -20.65
N LEU A 100 8.73 12.75 -20.98
CA LEU A 100 9.81 12.58 -20.01
C LEU A 100 9.76 13.63 -18.90
N ALA A 101 9.37 14.87 -19.21
CA ALA A 101 9.15 15.89 -18.18
C ALA A 101 7.97 15.53 -17.28
N THR A 102 6.84 15.09 -17.85
CA THR A 102 5.65 14.66 -17.12
C THR A 102 5.97 13.47 -16.20
N TYR A 103 6.70 12.48 -16.69
CA TYR A 103 7.18 11.35 -15.90
C TYR A 103 8.02 11.80 -14.70
N ALA A 104 9.02 12.68 -14.93
CA ALA A 104 9.87 13.21 -13.86
C ALA A 104 9.07 14.03 -12.84
N ILE A 105 8.07 14.82 -13.29
CA ILE A 105 7.18 15.57 -12.40
C ILE A 105 6.35 14.63 -11.54
N PHE A 106 5.74 13.58 -12.11
CA PHE A 106 4.97 12.61 -11.34
C PHE A 106 5.82 11.92 -10.27
N LEU A 107 7.03 11.46 -10.62
CA LEU A 107 7.93 10.87 -9.62
C LEU A 107 8.34 11.86 -8.53
N SER A 108 8.59 13.12 -8.89
CA SER A 108 8.95 14.17 -7.92
C SER A 108 7.79 14.47 -6.96
N VAL A 109 6.55 14.56 -7.48
CA VAL A 109 5.35 14.77 -6.65
C VAL A 109 5.12 13.58 -5.71
N LEU A 110 5.28 12.35 -6.20
CA LEU A 110 5.17 11.15 -5.36
C LEU A 110 6.23 11.16 -4.25
N LEU A 111 7.48 11.49 -4.58
CA LEU A 111 8.56 11.58 -3.59
C LEU A 111 8.25 12.60 -2.50
N LEU A 112 7.76 13.78 -2.88
CA LEU A 112 7.34 14.81 -1.92
C LEU A 112 6.19 14.31 -1.04
N PHE A 113 5.19 13.68 -1.64
CA PHE A 113 4.07 13.09 -0.90
C PHE A 113 4.54 12.02 0.10
N GLU A 114 5.47 11.13 -0.31
CA GLU A 114 6.02 10.08 0.55
C GLU A 114 6.79 10.64 1.75
N VAL A 115 7.64 11.65 1.52
CA VAL A 115 8.39 12.31 2.61
C VAL A 115 7.44 13.05 3.56
N THR A 116 6.46 13.77 3.00
CA THR A 116 5.45 14.47 3.80
C THR A 116 4.62 13.49 4.62
N ALA A 117 4.12 12.41 4.01
CA ALA A 117 3.34 11.39 4.71
C ALA A 117 4.15 10.73 5.84
N ALA A 118 5.42 10.38 5.59
CA ALA A 118 6.29 9.81 6.62
C ALA A 118 6.48 10.78 7.79
N THR A 119 6.68 12.07 7.51
CA THR A 119 6.83 13.11 8.54
C THR A 119 5.53 13.26 9.34
N LEU A 120 4.37 13.30 8.67
CA LEU A 120 3.07 13.40 9.33
C LEU A 120 2.77 12.18 10.22
N VAL A 121 3.10 10.97 9.76
CA VAL A 121 2.95 9.75 10.57
C VAL A 121 3.80 9.83 11.84
N PHE A 122 5.02 10.33 11.74
CA PHE A 122 5.91 10.49 12.89
C PHE A 122 5.42 11.56 13.87
N VAL A 123 5.01 12.72 13.35
CA VAL A 123 4.58 13.88 14.19
C VAL A 123 3.21 13.62 14.83
N PHE A 124 2.27 13.01 14.10
CA PHE A 124 0.88 12.80 14.53
C PHE A 124 0.60 11.35 14.95
N LYS A 125 1.60 10.65 15.45
CA LYS A 125 1.52 9.24 15.85
C LYS A 125 0.29 8.94 16.75
N ASP A 126 0.09 9.74 17.79
CA ASP A 126 -0.99 9.50 18.75
C ASP A 126 -2.37 9.79 18.16
N TRP A 127 -2.49 10.80 17.31
CA TRP A 127 -3.71 11.09 16.57
C TRP A 127 -4.05 9.95 15.61
N ILE A 128 -3.06 9.44 14.86
CA ILE A 128 -3.24 8.31 13.93
C ILE A 128 -3.68 7.06 14.70
N LYS A 129 -3.07 6.80 15.85
CA LYS A 129 -3.47 5.70 16.73
C LYS A 129 -4.92 5.83 17.18
N SER A 130 -5.36 7.04 17.56
CA SER A 130 -6.74 7.32 17.90
C SER A 130 -7.69 7.07 16.71
N GLN A 131 -7.33 7.54 15.51
CA GLN A 131 -8.15 7.30 14.30
C GLN A 131 -8.22 5.82 13.93
N ALA A 132 -7.11 5.08 14.04
CA ALA A 132 -7.09 3.64 13.84
C ALA A 132 -8.00 2.91 14.82
N THR A 133 -8.00 3.32 16.10
CA THR A 133 -8.90 2.79 17.13
C THR A 133 -10.37 3.01 16.77
N ILE A 134 -10.73 4.23 16.34
CA ILE A 134 -12.11 4.56 15.93
C ILE A 134 -12.52 3.74 14.69
N GLY A 135 -11.64 3.65 13.69
CA GLY A 135 -11.90 2.86 12.48
C GLY A 135 -12.12 1.38 12.80
N PHE A 136 -11.26 0.80 13.64
CA PHE A 136 -11.39 -0.60 14.06
C PHE A 136 -12.66 -0.83 14.89
N GLN A 137 -13.04 0.15 15.72
CA GLN A 137 -14.30 0.12 16.45
C GLN A 137 -15.51 0.07 15.53
N THR A 138 -15.47 0.84 14.45
CA THR A 138 -16.54 0.83 13.43
C THR A 138 -16.65 -0.56 12.78
N PHE A 139 -15.55 -1.22 12.47
CA PHE A 139 -15.55 -2.59 11.93
C PHE A 139 -16.15 -3.60 12.92
N ILE A 140 -15.87 -3.47 14.22
CA ILE A 140 -16.46 -4.32 15.25
C ILE A 140 -17.99 -4.12 15.32
N ILE A 141 -18.45 -2.87 15.34
CA ILE A 141 -19.88 -2.54 15.45
C ILE A 141 -20.66 -3.11 14.26
N HIS A 142 -20.14 -2.94 13.05
CA HIS A 142 -20.81 -3.36 11.81
C HIS A 142 -20.39 -4.78 11.33
N TYR A 143 -19.69 -5.52 12.17
CA TYR A 143 -19.35 -6.91 11.86
C TYR A 143 -20.61 -7.70 11.53
N ARG A 144 -20.63 -8.43 10.41
CA ARG A 144 -21.76 -9.13 9.77
C ARG A 144 -22.74 -8.28 8.95
N GLU A 145 -22.67 -6.96 9.00
CA GLU A 145 -23.48 -6.12 8.13
C GLU A 145 -22.83 -5.94 6.75
N ASP A 146 -21.48 -6.01 6.71
CA ASP A 146 -20.67 -5.85 5.51
C ASP A 146 -19.67 -7.02 5.40
N PRO A 147 -19.83 -7.92 4.42
CA PRO A 147 -18.96 -9.07 4.26
C PRO A 147 -17.49 -8.71 4.00
N ASP A 148 -17.21 -7.58 3.32
CA ASP A 148 -15.85 -7.16 3.03
C ASP A 148 -15.13 -6.70 4.31
N GLN A 149 -15.81 -5.92 5.15
CA GLN A 149 -15.27 -5.50 6.44
C GLN A 149 -15.10 -6.68 7.38
N GLN A 150 -16.06 -7.62 7.36
CA GLN A 150 -15.95 -8.87 8.13
C GLN A 150 -14.72 -9.67 7.72
N ASN A 151 -14.54 -9.91 6.43
CA ASN A 151 -13.39 -10.67 5.93
C ASN A 151 -12.07 -9.99 6.27
N LEU A 152 -12.01 -8.66 6.20
CA LEU A 152 -10.82 -7.89 6.53
C LEU A 152 -10.45 -8.03 8.01
N ILE A 153 -11.42 -7.85 8.92
CA ILE A 153 -11.16 -7.97 10.35
C ILE A 153 -10.80 -9.42 10.75
N ASP A 154 -11.47 -10.41 10.13
CA ASP A 154 -11.17 -11.82 10.36
C ASP A 154 -9.74 -12.16 9.91
N TRP A 155 -9.30 -11.67 8.75
CA TRP A 155 -7.94 -11.85 8.27
C TRP A 155 -6.91 -11.18 9.20
N ILE A 156 -7.17 -9.93 9.65
CA ILE A 156 -6.30 -9.21 10.60
C ILE A 156 -6.14 -10.00 11.90
N GLN A 157 -7.25 -10.50 12.45
CA GLN A 157 -7.27 -11.17 13.74
C GLN A 157 -6.65 -12.57 13.69
N GLU A 158 -6.99 -13.36 12.67
CA GLU A 158 -6.60 -14.77 12.60
C GLU A 158 -5.23 -14.98 11.94
N ASP A 159 -5.03 -14.38 10.74
CA ASP A 159 -3.89 -14.75 9.88
C ASP A 159 -2.71 -13.77 10.05
N TRP A 160 -2.97 -12.48 10.18
CA TRP A 160 -1.90 -11.49 10.20
C TRP A 160 -1.36 -11.20 11.61
N LEU A 161 -2.19 -10.64 12.48
CA LEU A 161 -1.74 -10.13 13.79
C LEU A 161 -1.95 -11.12 14.96
N GLN A 162 -2.80 -12.12 14.77
CA GLN A 162 -3.14 -13.09 15.82
C GLN A 162 -3.59 -12.40 17.12
N CYS A 163 -4.67 -11.66 17.02
CA CYS A 163 -5.19 -10.76 18.05
C CYS A 163 -6.71 -10.86 18.14
N CYS A 164 -7.33 -10.21 19.11
CA CYS A 164 -8.79 -10.17 19.27
C CYS A 164 -9.27 -8.83 19.79
N GLY A 165 -10.17 -8.18 19.08
CA GLY A 165 -10.67 -6.85 19.43
C GLY A 165 -9.62 -5.75 19.25
N ILE A 166 -9.87 -4.54 19.74
CA ILE A 166 -8.98 -3.39 19.67
C ILE A 166 -7.92 -3.50 20.78
N GLU A 167 -8.35 -3.47 22.01
CA GLU A 167 -7.53 -3.64 23.21
C GLU A 167 -7.60 -5.07 23.76
N GLY A 168 -8.66 -5.82 23.42
CA GLY A 168 -8.87 -7.20 23.84
C GLY A 168 -10.24 -7.75 23.47
N PRO A 169 -10.54 -9.01 23.86
CA PRO A 169 -11.80 -9.69 23.54
C PRO A 169 -13.07 -8.96 24.03
N LYS A 170 -12.96 -8.14 25.08
CA LYS A 170 -14.10 -7.39 25.64
C LYS A 170 -14.66 -6.35 24.68
N ASP A 171 -13.91 -5.88 23.71
CA ASP A 171 -14.37 -4.90 22.73
C ASP A 171 -15.53 -5.42 21.89
N TRP A 172 -15.70 -6.73 21.79
CA TRP A 172 -16.80 -7.37 21.09
C TRP A 172 -18.16 -7.18 21.78
N ASP A 173 -18.20 -6.66 23.02
CA ASP A 173 -19.45 -6.20 23.64
C ASP A 173 -20.12 -5.03 22.90
N ARG A 174 -19.39 -4.34 22.04
CA ARG A 174 -19.93 -3.22 21.23
C ARG A 174 -20.75 -3.72 20.03
N ASN A 175 -20.57 -4.98 19.65
CA ASN A 175 -21.33 -5.58 18.55
C ASN A 175 -22.63 -6.20 19.07
N ASN A 176 -23.72 -6.01 18.34
CA ASN A 176 -25.05 -6.46 18.72
C ASN A 176 -25.16 -7.99 18.88
N TYR A 177 -24.41 -8.78 18.14
CA TYR A 177 -24.45 -10.24 18.20
C TYR A 177 -23.65 -10.81 19.36
N PHE A 178 -22.51 -10.19 19.69
CA PHE A 178 -21.56 -10.68 20.69
C PHE A 178 -21.74 -10.07 22.08
N ASN A 179 -22.51 -8.99 22.20
CA ASN A 179 -22.77 -8.34 23.49
C ASN A 179 -23.37 -9.34 24.50
N CYS A 180 -22.86 -9.36 25.72
CA CYS A 180 -23.34 -10.25 26.77
C CYS A 180 -24.82 -10.00 27.15
N SER A 181 -25.32 -8.76 27.00
CA SER A 181 -26.72 -8.42 27.19
C SER A 181 -27.63 -8.96 26.08
N SER A 182 -27.12 -9.33 24.94
CA SER A 182 -27.87 -9.87 23.79
C SER A 182 -28.45 -11.27 24.02
N LYS A 183 -28.16 -11.91 25.16
CA LYS A 183 -28.87 -13.12 25.61
C LYS A 183 -30.38 -12.88 25.72
N VAL A 184 -30.80 -11.67 26.08
CA VAL A 184 -32.19 -11.29 26.14
C VAL A 184 -32.84 -11.30 24.75
N VAL A 185 -32.06 -11.06 23.71
CA VAL A 185 -32.46 -11.07 22.29
C VAL A 185 -32.33 -12.45 21.65
N GLY A 186 -31.72 -13.44 22.35
CA GLY A 186 -31.58 -14.81 21.89
C GLY A 186 -30.39 -15.07 20.99
N SER A 187 -29.39 -14.19 20.94
CA SER A 187 -28.16 -14.42 20.16
C SER A 187 -27.37 -15.61 20.73
N ARG A 188 -27.07 -16.60 19.88
CA ARG A 188 -26.24 -17.77 20.22
C ARG A 188 -24.79 -17.37 20.50
N GLU A 189 -24.35 -16.23 19.99
CA GLU A 189 -22.99 -15.71 20.07
C GLU A 189 -22.80 -14.73 21.23
N ALA A 190 -23.85 -14.45 21.98
CA ALA A 190 -23.81 -13.55 23.13
C ALA A 190 -22.71 -13.99 24.13
N CYS A 191 -21.90 -13.04 24.61
CA CYS A 191 -20.70 -13.29 25.40
C CYS A 191 -19.62 -14.15 24.68
N GLY A 192 -19.66 -14.22 23.36
CA GLY A 192 -18.64 -14.83 22.53
C GLY A 192 -17.76 -13.81 21.85
N VAL A 193 -16.87 -14.32 20.99
CA VAL A 193 -16.04 -13.58 20.04
C VAL A 193 -16.14 -14.24 18.68
N PRO A 194 -15.80 -13.55 17.57
CA PRO A 194 -15.71 -14.20 16.27
C PRO A 194 -14.72 -15.36 16.26
N PHE A 195 -14.91 -16.28 15.33
CA PHE A 195 -13.99 -17.41 15.15
C PHE A 195 -12.55 -17.00 14.84
N SER A 196 -12.37 -15.82 14.25
CA SER A 196 -11.06 -15.23 13.93
C SER A 196 -10.22 -14.88 15.16
N CYS A 197 -10.87 -14.74 16.33
CA CYS A 197 -10.18 -14.59 17.61
C CYS A 197 -9.63 -15.90 18.18
N CYS A 198 -9.96 -17.06 17.59
CA CYS A 198 -9.56 -18.34 18.13
C CYS A 198 -8.13 -18.74 17.75
N LYS A 199 -7.41 -19.32 18.70
CA LYS A 199 -6.11 -19.94 18.45
C LYS A 199 -6.29 -21.26 17.71
N ARG A 200 -5.58 -21.45 16.60
CA ARG A 200 -5.57 -22.73 15.86
C ARG A 200 -4.84 -23.79 16.67
N LYS A 201 -5.43 -24.98 16.74
CA LYS A 201 -4.74 -26.15 17.29
C LYS A 201 -3.85 -26.77 16.19
N PRO A 202 -2.64 -27.25 16.50
CA PRO A 202 -1.68 -27.75 15.49
C PRO A 202 -2.22 -28.88 14.59
N ASN A 203 -3.22 -29.64 15.06
CA ASN A 203 -3.79 -30.78 14.36
C ASN A 203 -5.21 -30.57 13.84
N GLU A 204 -5.70 -29.32 13.83
CA GLU A 204 -7.05 -29.01 13.41
C GLU A 204 -7.10 -28.76 11.90
N ILE A 205 -7.63 -29.76 11.16
CA ILE A 205 -7.79 -29.69 9.69
C ILE A 205 -8.99 -28.80 9.31
N ILE A 206 -10.06 -28.83 10.11
CA ILE A 206 -11.30 -28.10 9.88
C ILE A 206 -11.46 -27.01 10.94
N LYS A 207 -11.59 -25.76 10.51
CA LYS A 207 -11.83 -24.62 11.42
C LYS A 207 -13.15 -24.78 12.17
N ASN A 208 -13.09 -24.79 13.50
CA ASN A 208 -14.29 -24.73 14.32
C ASN A 208 -14.81 -23.28 14.40
N LYS A 209 -15.81 -22.94 13.59
CA LYS A 209 -16.42 -21.60 13.62
C LYS A 209 -17.18 -21.25 14.92
N GLN A 210 -17.38 -22.24 15.80
CA GLN A 210 -18.07 -22.05 17.09
C GLN A 210 -17.09 -21.92 18.26
N CYS A 211 -15.78 -21.91 18.00
CA CYS A 211 -14.73 -21.85 19.02
C CYS A 211 -14.85 -20.62 19.96
N GLY A 212 -15.36 -19.52 19.44
CA GLY A 212 -15.53 -18.27 20.18
C GLY A 212 -16.81 -18.15 20.99
N TYR A 213 -17.68 -19.17 20.97
CA TYR A 213 -18.95 -19.10 21.70
C TYR A 213 -18.73 -19.19 23.20
N ASP A 214 -19.46 -18.37 23.94
CA ASP A 214 -19.50 -18.38 25.41
C ASP A 214 -18.15 -18.11 26.12
N VAL A 215 -17.05 -17.87 25.38
CA VAL A 215 -15.69 -17.78 25.94
C VAL A 215 -15.49 -16.63 26.93
N ARG A 216 -16.34 -15.56 26.87
CA ARG A 216 -16.29 -14.43 27.78
C ARG A 216 -17.29 -14.55 28.95
N LYS A 217 -17.96 -15.70 29.10
CA LYS A 217 -18.82 -15.95 30.26
C LYS A 217 -17.98 -16.11 31.53
N PRO A 218 -18.40 -15.50 32.68
CA PRO A 218 -17.71 -15.73 33.94
C PRO A 218 -17.64 -17.23 34.28
N GLY A 219 -16.43 -17.71 34.59
CA GLY A 219 -16.19 -19.12 34.93
C GLY A 219 -16.03 -20.06 33.75
N PHE A 220 -15.89 -19.57 32.51
CA PHE A 220 -15.56 -20.42 31.36
C PHE A 220 -14.13 -20.98 31.49
N PRO A 221 -13.94 -22.31 31.50
CA PRO A 221 -12.63 -22.91 31.71
C PRO A 221 -11.79 -22.80 30.44
N GLY A 222 -10.58 -22.24 30.56
CA GLY A 222 -9.58 -22.25 29.46
C GLY A 222 -9.68 -21.12 28.45
N GLU A 223 -10.34 -20.00 28.79
CA GLU A 223 -10.43 -18.81 27.93
C GLU A 223 -9.06 -18.39 27.37
N GLU A 224 -8.03 -18.29 28.21
CA GLU A 224 -6.68 -17.88 27.82
C GLU A 224 -6.02 -18.80 26.79
N ASN A 225 -6.37 -20.10 26.78
CA ASN A 225 -5.80 -21.07 25.87
C ASN A 225 -6.56 -21.16 24.54
N GLN A 226 -7.82 -20.72 24.50
CA GLN A 226 -8.71 -20.92 23.35
C GLN A 226 -8.72 -19.71 22.40
N ILE A 227 -8.61 -18.50 22.93
CA ILE A 227 -8.65 -17.28 22.16
C ILE A 227 -7.43 -16.40 22.37
N PHE A 228 -7.18 -15.49 21.41
CA PHE A 228 -6.16 -14.47 21.56
C PHE A 228 -6.63 -13.44 22.58
N GLN A 229 -5.85 -13.20 23.62
CA GLN A 229 -6.13 -12.21 24.65
C GLN A 229 -5.57 -10.81 24.29
N ARG A 230 -4.59 -10.79 23.38
CA ARG A 230 -3.92 -9.59 22.93
C ARG A 230 -4.82 -8.79 21.96
N GLY A 231 -5.00 -7.49 22.22
CA GLY A 231 -5.70 -6.59 21.31
C GLY A 231 -4.92 -6.32 20.02
N CYS A 232 -5.65 -6.03 18.94
CA CYS A 232 -5.07 -5.86 17.61
C CYS A 232 -4.27 -4.56 17.47
N LEU A 233 -4.60 -3.52 18.22
CA LEU A 233 -3.85 -2.28 18.22
C LEU A 233 -2.43 -2.50 18.73
N ARG A 234 -2.29 -3.15 19.88
CA ARG A 234 -0.98 -3.52 20.44
C ARG A 234 -0.23 -4.51 19.55
N ALA A 235 -0.92 -5.51 19.01
CA ALA A 235 -0.32 -6.48 18.11
C ALA A 235 0.24 -5.81 16.84
N GLY A 236 -0.46 -4.82 16.30
CA GLY A 236 0.00 -4.02 15.16
C GLY A 236 1.21 -3.16 15.50
N GLU A 237 1.26 -2.53 16.67
CA GLU A 237 2.43 -1.78 17.14
C GLU A 237 3.66 -2.70 17.25
N GLU A 238 3.53 -3.85 17.91
CA GLU A 238 4.60 -4.85 18.03
C GLU A 238 5.06 -5.35 16.65
N TRP A 239 4.12 -5.57 15.72
CA TRP A 239 4.45 -5.99 14.36
C TRP A 239 5.28 -4.92 13.62
N ILE A 240 4.90 -3.64 13.73
CA ILE A 240 5.65 -2.52 13.13
C ILE A 240 7.05 -2.43 13.75
N GLU A 241 7.18 -2.56 15.07
CA GLU A 241 8.47 -2.50 15.75
C GLU A 241 9.41 -3.62 15.31
N ILE A 242 8.91 -4.86 15.24
CA ILE A 242 9.69 -6.03 14.79
C ILE A 242 10.10 -5.89 13.32
N ASN A 243 9.23 -5.34 12.47
CA ASN A 243 9.46 -5.23 11.03
C ASN A 243 9.98 -3.84 10.61
N LEU A 244 10.38 -2.99 11.54
CA LEU A 244 10.82 -1.62 11.24
C LEU A 244 11.99 -1.58 10.25
N VAL A 245 13.00 -2.42 10.47
CA VAL A 245 14.20 -2.43 9.62
C VAL A 245 13.89 -2.87 8.18
N PRO A 246 13.23 -4.03 7.94
CA PRO A 246 12.89 -4.42 6.57
C PRO A 246 11.93 -3.44 5.88
N VAL A 247 10.93 -2.90 6.59
CA VAL A 247 10.01 -1.89 6.02
C VAL A 247 10.75 -0.61 5.65
N ALA A 248 11.64 -0.12 6.52
CA ALA A 248 12.47 1.05 6.24
C ALA A 248 13.42 0.80 5.06
N ALA A 249 14.04 -0.38 4.98
CA ALA A 249 14.95 -0.72 3.88
C ALA A 249 14.23 -0.74 2.52
N VAL A 250 13.03 -1.34 2.46
CA VAL A 250 12.20 -1.31 1.24
C VAL A 250 11.84 0.12 0.86
N LYS A 251 11.46 0.94 1.83
CA LYS A 251 11.10 2.34 1.59
C LYS A 251 12.27 3.16 1.06
N VAL A 252 13.44 3.02 1.66
CA VAL A 252 14.68 3.67 1.17
C VAL A 252 15.01 3.20 -0.25
N GLY A 253 14.88 1.91 -0.54
CA GLY A 253 15.06 1.36 -1.89
C GLY A 253 14.14 2.02 -2.93
N ILE A 254 12.86 2.19 -2.61
CA ILE A 254 11.89 2.87 -3.48
C ILE A 254 12.30 4.34 -3.72
N ILE A 255 12.70 5.07 -2.69
CA ILE A 255 13.16 6.46 -2.80
C ILE A 255 14.38 6.57 -3.72
N ILE A 256 15.36 5.66 -3.57
CA ILE A 256 16.55 5.63 -4.42
C ILE A 256 16.15 5.39 -5.88
N LEU A 257 15.28 4.43 -6.15
CA LEU A 257 14.78 4.13 -7.50
C LEU A 257 14.03 5.33 -8.12
N GLN A 258 13.24 6.06 -7.34
CA GLN A 258 12.56 7.28 -7.79
C GLN A 258 13.55 8.37 -8.16
N ILE A 259 14.55 8.64 -7.31
CA ILE A 259 15.60 9.65 -7.57
C ILE A 259 16.37 9.28 -8.83
N LEU A 260 16.78 8.02 -8.99
CA LEU A 260 17.45 7.54 -10.20
C LEU A 260 16.57 7.70 -11.44
N GLY A 261 15.28 7.37 -11.34
CA GLY A 261 14.32 7.55 -12.43
C GLY A 261 14.20 9.02 -12.86
N ILE A 262 14.12 9.95 -11.89
CA ILE A 262 14.08 11.39 -12.16
C ILE A 262 15.38 11.85 -12.84
N CYS A 263 16.54 11.48 -12.30
CA CYS A 263 17.85 11.84 -12.85
C CYS A 263 18.02 11.32 -14.28
N PHE A 264 17.67 10.05 -14.52
CA PHE A 264 17.79 9.45 -15.85
C PHE A 264 16.85 10.09 -16.87
N ALA A 265 15.60 10.39 -16.47
CA ALA A 265 14.66 11.08 -17.35
C ALA A 265 15.13 12.49 -17.72
N GLN A 266 15.67 13.24 -16.75
CA GLN A 266 16.19 14.59 -17.00
C GLN A 266 17.46 14.56 -17.87
N ASN A 267 18.38 13.60 -17.66
CA ASN A 267 19.56 13.43 -18.49
C ASN A 267 19.18 13.08 -19.94
N LEU A 268 18.29 12.08 -20.12
CA LEU A 268 17.78 11.71 -21.44
C LEU A 268 17.11 12.89 -22.15
N ARG A 269 16.32 13.66 -21.41
CA ARG A 269 15.67 14.88 -21.93
C ARG A 269 16.69 15.92 -22.39
N ALA A 270 17.77 16.15 -21.62
CA ALA A 270 18.84 17.06 -21.97
C ALA A 270 19.58 16.62 -23.25
N ASP A 271 19.86 15.32 -23.36
CA ASP A 271 20.51 14.74 -24.56
C ASP A 271 19.63 14.96 -25.81
N ILE A 272 18.32 14.73 -25.71
CA ILE A 272 17.35 14.94 -26.81
C ILE A 272 17.30 16.43 -27.21
N PHE A 273 17.30 17.36 -26.26
CA PHE A 273 17.34 18.78 -26.56
C PHE A 273 18.64 19.19 -27.24
N ALA A 274 19.79 18.70 -26.77
CA ALA A 274 21.09 18.96 -27.37
C ALA A 274 21.17 18.44 -28.82
N GLN A 275 20.57 17.26 -29.08
CA GLN A 275 20.51 16.69 -30.44
C GLN A 275 19.61 17.53 -31.35
N LYS A 276 18.40 17.91 -30.92
CA LYS A 276 17.49 18.74 -31.71
C LYS A 276 18.08 20.12 -32.06
N ALA A 277 18.80 20.75 -31.12
CA ALA A 277 19.46 22.04 -31.34
C ALA A 277 20.56 22.02 -32.40
N LYS A 278 21.06 20.83 -32.79
CA LYS A 278 22.06 20.69 -33.87
C LYS A 278 21.44 20.61 -35.26
N TRP A 279 20.15 20.28 -35.36
CA TRP A 279 19.45 20.11 -36.63
C TRP A 279 18.72 21.40 -37.07
N HIS A 280 18.72 22.43 -36.21
CA HIS A 280 18.27 23.79 -36.50
C HIS A 280 19.45 24.75 -36.51
#